data_63335c9746d04cb5cbcd69f1ae8df22a
#
_entry.id   63335c9746d04cb5cbcd69f1ae8df22a
#
_cell.length_a   1.000
_cell.length_b   1.000
_cell.length_c   1.000
_cell.angle_alpha   90.00
_cell.angle_beta   90.00
_cell.angle_gamma   90.00
#
_symmetry.space_group_name_H-M   'P 1'
#
loop_
_entity.id
_entity.type
_entity.pdbx_description
1 polymer ?
#
loop_
_entity_poly.entity_id
_entity_poly.type
_entity_poly.pdbx_seq_one_letter_code
_entity_poly.pdbx_strand_id
1 'polypeptide(L)'
;VSLKRLALRDFVIVSELELELASGFSVLTGETGAGKSILIDALQLVTGGRADVGAIREGASRTDVSAEFDTSAAIDAWLDQAGFDANGSLLLRRTVDTQGKSRAWINGSAATATQLRELGEQLLDIHGQHAWQSLTRPDAVRGLLDAYAGLDTAALGRLWQTWRQAQAALAQAQEAQATLQTERERLAWQIGELDKLAPGADEWVELNTEHGRLSNAQALLDAANGAVQSLDEEEHSAVQTLHHACQLLQQQEQVEPVFKGLTEVLASSLAQVEDTVHSLRAYLRRTELDPQRLAELDERLSLWMSLARRYRRDPSELPTLLTQWQQELKQLDAAANLAALESAEQRAQRAYQQEARRISQARAKAAPLLARAITQAMQGLGMQGGQFEVALTTAAQAMQHGLEDVGFLVAGHAGSTPRPVNKVASGGELSRMALAIAVTTSQLGTAQTLIFDEVDAGVGGAVAETVGRLMQLLGQDRQVLAVTHLPQVAACADHHLVVAKQLQAGTTLSSVNPVQGEQRVGEVARMLGGERLSDTTLAHAREMLQPRA
;
A
#
# COMPACT_ATOMS: atom_id res chain seq x y z
N VAL A 1 -3.90 26.77 -16.90
CA VAL A 1 -3.17 25.76 -17.69
C VAL A 1 -3.90 25.57 -19.00
N SER A 2 -3.47 26.23 -20.07
CA SER A 2 -4.10 26.15 -21.39
C SER A 2 -3.19 25.38 -22.35
N LEU A 3 -3.79 24.69 -23.31
CA LEU A 3 -3.09 24.13 -24.46
C LEU A 3 -2.66 25.27 -25.38
N LYS A 4 -1.35 25.48 -25.56
CA LYS A 4 -0.78 26.53 -26.38
C LYS A 4 -0.53 26.10 -27.81
N ARG A 5 0.06 24.91 -27.96
CA ARG A 5 0.47 24.44 -29.27
C ARG A 5 0.26 22.93 -29.39
N LEU A 6 -0.22 22.50 -30.53
CA LEU A 6 -0.32 21.12 -30.94
C LEU A 6 0.42 20.92 -32.26
N ALA A 7 1.37 20.00 -32.28
CA ALA A 7 2.08 19.66 -33.50
C ALA A 7 1.95 18.16 -33.80
N LEU A 8 1.60 17.86 -35.05
CA LEU A 8 1.39 16.50 -35.56
C LEU A 8 2.31 16.27 -36.75
N ARG A 9 2.89 15.08 -36.81
CA ARG A 9 3.63 14.60 -37.98
C ARG A 9 3.24 13.19 -38.32
N ASP A 10 2.89 12.95 -39.58
CA ASP A 10 2.46 11.66 -40.12
C ASP A 10 1.35 10.99 -39.29
N PHE A 11 0.33 11.76 -38.92
CA PHE A 11 -0.79 11.32 -38.11
C PHE A 11 -2.08 11.21 -38.96
N VAL A 12 -2.62 9.99 -39.06
CA VAL A 12 -3.82 9.62 -39.87
C VAL A 12 -3.69 10.10 -41.34
N ILE A 13 -4.26 11.24 -41.69
CA ILE A 13 -4.18 11.86 -43.05
C ILE A 13 -3.36 13.17 -43.04
N VAL A 14 -2.79 13.54 -41.92
CA VAL A 14 -1.98 14.75 -41.75
C VAL A 14 -0.51 14.41 -41.93
N SER A 15 0.18 15.05 -42.89
CA SER A 15 1.63 14.92 -43.03
C SER A 15 2.38 15.74 -41.99
N GLU A 16 1.99 16.99 -41.84
CA GLU A 16 2.53 17.92 -40.85
C GLU A 16 1.48 18.99 -40.56
N LEU A 17 1.28 19.26 -39.26
CA LEU A 17 0.40 20.32 -38.78
C LEU A 17 1.01 20.92 -37.52
N GLU A 18 1.05 22.22 -37.48
CA GLU A 18 1.36 22.97 -36.27
C GLU A 18 0.22 23.96 -36.04
N LEU A 19 -0.37 23.94 -34.86
CA LEU A 19 -1.53 24.72 -34.50
C LEU A 19 -1.28 25.44 -33.19
N GLU A 20 -1.36 26.76 -33.22
CA GLU A 20 -1.40 27.60 -32.02
C GLU A 20 -2.84 27.78 -31.57
N LEU A 21 -3.09 27.61 -30.28
CA LEU A 21 -4.40 27.71 -29.68
C LEU A 21 -4.43 28.84 -28.66
N ALA A 22 -5.45 29.66 -28.73
CA ALA A 22 -5.66 30.76 -27.81
C ALA A 22 -6.59 30.34 -26.64
N SER A 23 -6.61 31.14 -25.58
CA SER A 23 -7.62 31.06 -24.52
C SER A 23 -9.01 31.44 -25.06
N GLY A 24 -10.05 31.13 -24.34
CA GLY A 24 -11.43 31.37 -24.75
C GLY A 24 -12.05 30.21 -25.49
N PHE A 25 -13.12 30.45 -26.21
CA PHE A 25 -13.84 29.48 -27.00
C PHE A 25 -13.34 29.41 -28.46
N SER A 26 -12.71 28.29 -28.79
CA SER A 26 -12.26 27.98 -30.16
C SER A 26 -13.18 26.94 -30.79
N VAL A 27 -13.60 27.19 -32.02
CA VAL A 27 -14.40 26.23 -32.79
C VAL A 27 -13.61 25.65 -33.94
N LEU A 28 -13.81 24.36 -34.20
CA LEU A 28 -13.25 23.64 -35.34
C LEU A 28 -14.37 23.26 -36.29
N THR A 29 -14.33 23.79 -37.53
CA THR A 29 -15.29 23.46 -38.59
C THR A 29 -14.59 22.84 -39.80
N GLY A 30 -15.32 22.44 -40.81
CA GLY A 30 -14.81 21.87 -42.05
C GLY A 30 -15.76 20.80 -42.61
N GLU A 31 -15.45 20.24 -43.75
CA GLU A 31 -16.26 19.20 -44.38
C GLU A 31 -16.30 17.93 -43.55
N THR A 32 -17.41 17.16 -43.68
CA THR A 32 -17.53 15.83 -43.06
C THR A 32 -16.45 14.88 -43.57
N GLY A 33 -15.78 14.17 -42.69
CA GLY A 33 -14.65 13.32 -43.05
C GLY A 33 -13.34 14.05 -43.33
N ALA A 34 -13.28 15.39 -43.13
CA ALA A 34 -12.06 16.18 -43.29
C ALA A 34 -11.02 15.97 -42.19
N GLY A 35 -11.31 15.13 -41.22
CA GLY A 35 -10.38 14.85 -40.11
C GLY A 35 -10.54 15.80 -38.93
N LYS A 36 -11.76 16.32 -38.70
CA LYS A 36 -12.04 17.16 -37.51
C LYS A 36 -11.71 16.46 -36.21
N SER A 37 -12.00 15.16 -36.09
CA SER A 37 -11.66 14.35 -34.90
C SER A 37 -10.16 14.07 -34.77
N ILE A 38 -9.36 14.30 -35.83
CA ILE A 38 -7.90 14.03 -35.79
C ILE A 38 -7.21 14.80 -34.65
N LEU A 39 -7.62 16.05 -34.38
CA LEU A 39 -7.04 16.84 -33.30
C LEU A 39 -7.38 16.25 -31.94
N ILE A 40 -8.58 15.73 -31.77
CA ILE A 40 -9.03 15.07 -30.55
C ILE A 40 -8.27 13.75 -30.35
N ASP A 41 -8.15 12.94 -31.41
CA ASP A 41 -7.40 11.68 -31.37
C ASP A 41 -5.92 11.91 -31.06
N ALA A 42 -5.32 12.98 -31.62
CA ALA A 42 -3.96 13.37 -31.33
C ALA A 42 -3.77 13.78 -29.86
N LEU A 43 -4.69 14.58 -29.32
CA LEU A 43 -4.68 14.99 -27.92
C LEU A 43 -4.88 13.79 -26.98
N GLN A 44 -5.77 12.87 -27.32
CA GLN A 44 -5.93 11.61 -26.57
C GLN A 44 -4.64 10.78 -26.60
N LEU A 45 -3.98 10.68 -27.76
CA LEU A 45 -2.74 9.95 -27.89
C LEU A 45 -1.63 10.56 -27.01
N VAL A 46 -1.40 11.85 -27.10
CA VAL A 46 -0.30 12.54 -26.39
C VAL A 46 -0.53 12.58 -24.88
N THR A 47 -1.77 12.53 -24.41
CA THR A 47 -2.15 12.45 -23.00
C THR A 47 -2.31 11.01 -22.47
N GLY A 48 -1.67 10.03 -23.11
CA GLY A 48 -1.57 8.67 -22.59
C GLY A 48 -2.67 7.71 -23.03
N GLY A 49 -3.50 8.08 -24.00
CA GLY A 49 -4.46 7.20 -24.65
C GLY A 49 -3.82 5.97 -25.32
N ARG A 50 -4.60 4.99 -25.74
CA ARG A 50 -4.11 3.78 -26.40
C ARG A 50 -3.39 4.14 -27.71
N ALA A 51 -2.17 3.64 -27.88
CA ALA A 51 -1.45 3.76 -29.16
C ALA A 51 -2.03 2.75 -30.16
N ASP A 52 -2.43 3.25 -31.35
CA ASP A 52 -2.90 2.43 -32.46
C ASP A 52 -1.98 2.66 -33.67
N VAL A 53 -1.60 1.58 -34.34
CA VAL A 53 -0.85 1.63 -35.59
C VAL A 53 -1.68 2.30 -36.70
N GLY A 54 -3.02 2.21 -36.65
CA GLY A 54 -3.93 2.92 -37.55
C GLY A 54 -3.84 4.45 -37.48
N ALA A 55 -3.24 5.00 -36.44
CA ALA A 55 -2.96 6.44 -36.32
C ALA A 55 -1.75 6.91 -37.18
N ILE A 56 -0.97 6.00 -37.74
CA ILE A 56 0.17 6.34 -38.61
C ILE A 56 -0.34 6.60 -40.01
N ARG A 57 0.10 7.71 -40.62
CA ARG A 57 -0.24 8.06 -42.01
C ARG A 57 0.27 6.95 -42.95
N GLU A 58 -0.55 6.63 -43.94
CA GLU A 58 -0.20 5.63 -44.96
C GLU A 58 1.12 5.99 -45.65
N GLY A 59 2.04 5.03 -45.71
CA GLY A 59 3.39 5.21 -46.26
C GLY A 59 4.43 5.79 -45.29
N ALA A 60 4.05 6.21 -44.09
CA ALA A 60 4.99 6.66 -43.07
C ALA A 60 5.45 5.51 -42.15
N SER A 61 6.65 5.63 -41.62
CA SER A 61 7.23 4.62 -40.70
C SER A 61 6.85 4.85 -39.24
N ARG A 62 6.45 6.05 -38.89
CA ARG A 62 6.04 6.42 -37.52
C ARG A 62 5.20 7.70 -37.56
N THR A 63 4.43 7.89 -36.52
CA THR A 63 3.78 9.17 -36.20
C THR A 63 4.43 9.83 -34.99
N ASP A 64 4.36 11.17 -34.95
CA ASP A 64 4.89 12.00 -33.87
C ASP A 64 3.84 13.06 -33.50
N VAL A 65 3.45 13.10 -32.23
CA VAL A 65 2.49 14.06 -31.69
C VAL A 65 3.12 14.77 -30.49
N SER A 66 3.07 16.10 -30.50
CA SER A 66 3.51 16.91 -29.37
C SER A 66 2.49 17.99 -29.02
N ALA A 67 2.30 18.21 -27.73
CA ALA A 67 1.40 19.24 -27.19
C ALA A 67 2.11 20.03 -26.10
N GLU A 68 2.01 21.34 -26.19
CA GLU A 68 2.59 22.31 -25.24
C GLU A 68 1.47 22.96 -24.43
N PHE A 69 1.63 22.97 -23.12
CA PHE A 69 0.68 23.53 -22.15
C PHE A 69 1.36 24.56 -21.26
N ASP A 70 0.57 25.49 -20.72
CA ASP A 70 0.97 26.26 -19.55
C ASP A 70 1.08 25.36 -18.33
N THR A 71 1.88 25.76 -17.36
CA THR A 71 1.96 25.06 -16.07
C THR A 71 1.15 25.77 -14.99
N SER A 72 0.97 25.09 -13.88
CA SER A 72 0.44 25.63 -12.62
C SER A 72 1.23 25.07 -11.46
N ALA A 73 1.13 25.68 -10.29
CA ALA A 73 1.80 25.20 -9.08
C ALA A 73 1.50 23.72 -8.75
N ALA A 74 0.29 23.25 -9.08
CA ALA A 74 -0.09 21.85 -8.87
C ALA A 74 0.63 20.90 -9.84
N ILE A 75 0.75 21.32 -11.12
CA ILE A 75 1.47 20.56 -12.16
C ILE A 75 2.97 20.57 -11.88
N ASP A 76 3.53 21.72 -11.51
CA ASP A 76 4.95 21.83 -11.16
C ASP A 76 5.29 20.92 -9.97
N ALA A 77 4.44 20.88 -8.93
CA ALA A 77 4.61 19.97 -7.80
C ALA A 77 4.53 18.49 -8.21
N TRP A 78 3.65 18.13 -9.15
CA TRP A 78 3.57 16.77 -9.67
C TRP A 78 4.83 16.41 -10.48
N LEU A 79 5.33 17.33 -11.32
CA LEU A 79 6.57 17.15 -12.11
C LEU A 79 7.75 16.88 -11.18
N ASP A 80 7.93 17.69 -10.14
CA ASP A 80 9.00 17.53 -9.15
C ASP A 80 8.93 16.17 -8.44
N GLN A 81 7.72 15.75 -8.01
CA GLN A 81 7.51 14.45 -7.36
C GLN A 81 7.80 13.27 -8.30
N ALA A 82 7.46 13.42 -9.58
CA ALA A 82 7.67 12.38 -10.60
C ALA A 82 9.09 12.40 -11.19
N GLY A 83 9.94 13.36 -10.81
CA GLY A 83 11.34 13.47 -11.24
C GLY A 83 11.49 14.09 -12.63
N PHE A 84 10.57 14.95 -13.06
CA PHE A 84 10.64 15.71 -14.32
C PHE A 84 10.99 17.18 -14.06
N ASP A 85 11.69 17.80 -15.02
CA ASP A 85 12.04 19.21 -14.93
C ASP A 85 10.80 20.11 -15.10
N ALA A 86 10.61 21.08 -14.19
CA ALA A 86 9.59 22.11 -14.25
C ALA A 86 10.21 23.41 -14.79
N ASN A 87 10.01 23.72 -16.09
CA ASN A 87 10.65 24.85 -16.77
C ASN A 87 9.66 25.98 -17.16
N GLY A 88 8.52 26.07 -16.45
CA GLY A 88 7.50 27.10 -16.74
C GLY A 88 6.63 26.82 -17.97
N SER A 89 6.91 25.79 -18.75
CA SER A 89 6.07 25.19 -19.78
C SER A 89 6.09 23.68 -19.67
N LEU A 90 5.04 23.03 -20.14
CA LEU A 90 4.90 21.59 -20.14
C LEU A 90 4.79 21.08 -21.57
N LEU A 91 5.80 20.34 -22.03
CA LEU A 91 5.81 19.70 -23.33
C LEU A 91 5.57 18.20 -23.18
N LEU A 92 4.45 17.71 -23.69
CA LEU A 92 4.17 16.29 -23.86
C LEU A 92 4.49 15.86 -25.28
N ARG A 93 5.13 14.71 -25.45
CA ARG A 93 5.41 14.16 -26.78
C ARG A 93 5.20 12.66 -26.78
N ARG A 94 4.63 12.15 -27.87
CA ARG A 94 4.45 10.72 -28.07
C ARG A 94 4.68 10.30 -29.51
N THR A 95 5.38 9.18 -29.70
CA THR A 95 5.59 8.57 -31.02
C THR A 95 5.06 7.14 -31.04
N VAL A 96 4.56 6.71 -32.19
CA VAL A 96 4.15 5.32 -32.46
C VAL A 96 4.76 4.89 -33.79
N ASP A 97 5.41 3.74 -33.84
CA ASP A 97 5.97 3.16 -35.06
C ASP A 97 5.09 2.02 -35.61
N THR A 98 5.37 1.60 -36.83
CA THR A 98 4.63 0.55 -37.55
C THR A 98 4.68 -0.83 -36.87
N GLN A 99 5.59 -1.04 -35.91
CA GLN A 99 5.64 -2.25 -35.08
C GLN A 99 4.77 -2.15 -33.84
N GLY A 100 4.03 -1.03 -33.66
CA GLY A 100 3.19 -0.77 -32.49
C GLY A 100 3.99 -0.32 -31.27
N LYS A 101 5.30 -0.06 -31.40
CA LYS A 101 6.11 0.44 -30.28
C LYS A 101 5.82 1.92 -30.08
N SER A 102 5.34 2.26 -28.87
CA SER A 102 5.06 3.63 -28.45
C SER A 102 6.12 4.12 -27.47
N ARG A 103 6.57 5.36 -27.66
CA ARG A 103 7.47 6.06 -26.75
C ARG A 103 6.85 7.39 -26.33
N ALA A 104 7.09 7.79 -25.09
CA ALA A 104 6.55 8.99 -24.49
C ALA A 104 7.63 9.82 -23.82
N TRP A 105 7.42 11.15 -23.80
CA TRP A 105 8.32 12.11 -23.14
C TRP A 105 7.51 13.22 -22.47
N ILE A 106 8.02 13.67 -21.34
CA ILE A 106 7.57 14.85 -20.60
C ILE A 106 8.79 15.76 -20.45
N ASN A 107 8.72 16.99 -20.94
CA ASN A 107 9.81 17.99 -20.95
C ASN A 107 11.15 17.42 -21.46
N GLY A 108 11.08 16.56 -22.48
CA GLY A 108 12.27 15.92 -23.07
C GLY A 108 12.74 14.64 -22.37
N SER A 109 12.32 14.39 -21.15
CA SER A 109 12.66 13.18 -20.38
C SER A 109 11.72 12.03 -20.73
N ALA A 110 12.25 10.79 -20.81
CA ALA A 110 11.45 9.62 -21.14
C ALA A 110 10.39 9.36 -20.05
N ALA A 111 9.16 9.11 -20.47
CA ALA A 111 8.02 8.89 -19.59
C ALA A 111 7.24 7.62 -19.96
N THR A 112 6.41 7.14 -19.03
CA THR A 112 5.48 6.04 -19.28
C THR A 112 4.13 6.57 -19.78
N ALA A 113 3.35 5.72 -20.45
CA ALA A 113 1.98 6.06 -20.83
C ALA A 113 1.07 6.32 -19.62
N THR A 114 1.36 5.71 -18.48
CA THR A 114 0.64 5.93 -17.21
C THR A 114 0.90 7.33 -16.69
N GLN A 115 2.15 7.78 -16.65
CA GLN A 115 2.50 9.15 -16.25
C GLN A 115 1.88 10.22 -17.18
N LEU A 116 1.88 9.97 -18.51
CA LEU A 116 1.16 10.86 -19.44
C LEU A 116 -0.34 10.91 -19.15
N ARG A 117 -0.95 9.79 -18.75
CA ARG A 117 -2.39 9.72 -18.44
C ARG A 117 -2.72 10.47 -17.16
N GLU A 118 -1.95 10.24 -16.10
CA GLU A 118 -2.12 10.94 -14.82
C GLU A 118 -2.02 12.46 -14.98
N LEU A 119 -1.04 12.91 -15.77
CA LEU A 119 -0.86 14.32 -16.05
C LEU A 119 -1.95 14.85 -16.99
N GLY A 120 -2.28 14.10 -18.05
CA GLY A 120 -3.33 14.43 -19.02
C GLY A 120 -4.70 14.66 -18.38
N GLU A 121 -5.04 13.91 -17.35
CA GLU A 121 -6.29 14.07 -16.60
C GLU A 121 -6.39 15.40 -15.83
N GLN A 122 -5.25 16.04 -15.54
CA GLN A 122 -5.21 17.36 -14.90
C GLN A 122 -5.20 18.50 -15.93
N LEU A 123 -4.77 18.22 -17.18
CA LEU A 123 -4.58 19.21 -18.22
C LEU A 123 -5.85 19.46 -19.04
N LEU A 124 -6.51 18.39 -19.46
CA LEU A 124 -7.65 18.47 -20.36
C LEU A 124 -8.72 17.44 -20.05
N ASP A 125 -9.95 17.81 -20.35
CA ASP A 125 -11.12 16.91 -20.28
C ASP A 125 -11.80 16.87 -21.65
N ILE A 126 -11.92 15.67 -22.22
CA ILE A 126 -12.46 15.43 -23.55
C ILE A 126 -13.84 14.81 -23.43
N HIS A 127 -14.83 15.51 -24.00
CA HIS A 127 -16.24 15.10 -23.99
C HIS A 127 -16.70 14.72 -25.41
N GLY A 128 -16.86 13.42 -25.70
CA GLY A 128 -17.25 12.91 -27.01
C GLY A 128 -17.55 11.40 -26.98
N GLN A 129 -17.84 10.78 -28.14
CA GLN A 129 -18.27 9.36 -28.22
C GLN A 129 -17.32 8.35 -27.54
N HIS A 130 -16.05 8.66 -27.40
CA HIS A 130 -15.03 7.76 -26.86
C HIS A 130 -14.35 8.25 -25.58
N ALA A 131 -14.76 9.38 -25.00
CA ALA A 131 -14.02 10.04 -23.93
C ALA A 131 -14.88 10.51 -22.76
N TRP A 132 -15.53 9.58 -22.09
CA TRP A 132 -16.31 9.81 -20.86
C TRP A 132 -15.50 9.52 -19.58
N GLN A 133 -14.19 9.76 -19.61
CA GLN A 133 -13.32 9.26 -18.56
C GLN A 133 -13.54 9.94 -17.21
N SER A 134 -13.82 11.25 -17.16
CA SER A 134 -13.99 11.96 -15.90
C SER A 134 -15.35 11.75 -15.23
N LEU A 135 -16.45 11.84 -16.00
CA LEU A 135 -17.82 11.74 -15.45
C LEU A 135 -18.29 10.30 -15.13
N THR A 136 -17.51 9.28 -15.51
CA THR A 136 -17.79 7.88 -15.21
C THR A 136 -16.89 7.32 -14.11
N ARG A 137 -15.84 8.04 -13.74
CA ARG A 137 -14.93 7.62 -12.65
C ARG A 137 -15.52 8.04 -11.30
N PRO A 138 -15.68 7.09 -10.36
CA PRO A 138 -16.24 7.37 -9.04
C PRO A 138 -15.48 8.50 -8.30
N ASP A 139 -14.15 8.56 -8.45
CA ASP A 139 -13.34 9.58 -7.80
C ASP A 139 -13.59 10.98 -8.35
N ALA A 140 -13.73 11.13 -9.67
CA ALA A 140 -14.01 12.41 -10.31
C ALA A 140 -15.43 12.89 -9.99
N VAL A 141 -16.42 12.00 -10.04
CA VAL A 141 -17.82 12.28 -9.68
C VAL A 141 -17.92 12.75 -8.22
N ARG A 142 -17.25 12.05 -7.31
CA ARG A 142 -17.19 12.43 -5.90
C ARG A 142 -16.46 13.75 -5.71
N GLY A 143 -15.30 13.93 -6.35
CA GLY A 143 -14.52 15.16 -6.29
C GLY A 143 -15.32 16.39 -6.76
N LEU A 144 -16.15 16.24 -7.77
CA LEU A 144 -17.02 17.31 -8.27
C LEU A 144 -18.10 17.69 -7.24
N LEU A 145 -18.75 16.72 -6.60
CA LEU A 145 -19.70 16.96 -5.53
C LEU A 145 -19.02 17.61 -4.32
N ASP A 146 -17.85 17.11 -3.93
CA ASP A 146 -17.08 17.64 -2.80
C ASP A 146 -16.65 19.10 -3.06
N ALA A 147 -16.17 19.40 -4.26
CA ALA A 147 -15.84 20.76 -4.67
C ALA A 147 -17.08 21.68 -4.67
N TYR A 148 -18.20 21.20 -5.20
CA TYR A 148 -19.48 21.95 -5.18
C TYR A 148 -19.97 22.21 -3.76
N ALA A 149 -19.75 21.28 -2.85
CA ALA A 149 -20.07 21.41 -1.43
C ALA A 149 -19.04 22.24 -0.64
N GLY A 150 -17.95 22.68 -1.25
CA GLY A 150 -16.85 23.40 -0.58
C GLY A 150 -16.11 22.55 0.47
N LEU A 151 -15.99 21.24 0.24
CA LEU A 151 -15.41 20.30 1.20
C LEU A 151 -13.90 20.11 0.94
N ASP A 152 -13.10 20.25 2.00
CA ASP A 152 -11.74 19.70 2.06
C ASP A 152 -11.80 18.29 2.68
N THR A 153 -11.44 17.30 1.89
CA THR A 153 -11.42 15.89 2.29
C THR A 153 -10.03 15.40 2.73
N ALA A 154 -9.00 16.24 2.69
CA ALA A 154 -7.64 15.86 3.07
C ALA A 154 -7.54 15.43 4.54
N ALA A 155 -8.31 16.07 5.43
CA ALA A 155 -8.37 15.70 6.83
C ALA A 155 -8.93 14.28 7.03
N LEU A 156 -10.00 13.91 6.30
CA LEU A 156 -10.57 12.57 6.32
C LEU A 156 -9.55 11.51 5.88
N GLY A 157 -8.80 11.78 4.80
CA GLY A 157 -7.76 10.88 4.30
C GLY A 157 -6.67 10.61 5.34
N ARG A 158 -6.22 11.65 6.07
CA ARG A 158 -5.25 11.50 7.18
C ARG A 158 -5.82 10.68 8.34
N LEU A 159 -7.06 10.94 8.74
CA LEU A 159 -7.73 10.19 9.82
C LEU A 159 -7.93 8.71 9.44
N TRP A 160 -8.27 8.43 8.19
CA TRP A 160 -8.33 7.08 7.66
C TRP A 160 -7.00 6.34 7.78
N GLN A 161 -5.91 6.97 7.35
CA GLN A 161 -4.58 6.37 7.45
C GLN A 161 -4.19 6.10 8.90
N THR A 162 -4.44 7.05 9.80
CA THR A 162 -4.19 6.90 11.23
C THR A 162 -4.97 5.72 11.83
N TRP A 163 -6.25 5.61 11.48
CA TRP A 163 -7.07 4.48 11.94
C TRP A 163 -6.58 3.15 11.39
N ARG A 164 -6.27 3.08 10.09
CA ARG A 164 -5.73 1.83 9.47
C ARG A 164 -4.39 1.42 10.07
N GLN A 165 -3.52 2.36 10.41
CA GLN A 165 -2.26 2.08 11.10
C GLN A 165 -2.50 1.54 12.52
N ALA A 166 -3.40 2.17 13.27
CA ALA A 166 -3.76 1.71 14.61
C ALA A 166 -4.40 0.30 14.59
N GLN A 167 -5.27 0.04 13.62
CA GLN A 167 -5.89 -1.28 13.41
C GLN A 167 -4.86 -2.35 13.06
N ALA A 168 -3.90 -2.03 12.19
CA ALA A 168 -2.83 -2.96 11.83
C ALA A 168 -1.91 -3.25 13.02
N ALA A 169 -1.55 -2.22 13.80
CA ALA A 169 -0.73 -2.38 15.01
C ALA A 169 -1.43 -3.25 16.07
N LEU A 170 -2.74 -3.04 16.27
CA LEU A 170 -3.54 -3.86 17.18
C LEU A 170 -3.62 -5.31 16.71
N ALA A 171 -3.90 -5.55 15.43
CA ALA A 171 -3.97 -6.90 14.87
C ALA A 171 -2.64 -7.64 15.00
N GLN A 172 -1.52 -6.97 14.70
CA GLN A 172 -0.19 -7.53 14.87
C GLN A 172 0.12 -7.87 16.33
N ALA A 173 -0.26 -6.99 17.28
CA ALA A 173 -0.07 -7.24 18.71
C ALA A 173 -0.95 -8.39 19.21
N GLN A 174 -2.18 -8.53 18.72
CA GLN A 174 -3.07 -9.66 19.05
C GLN A 174 -2.53 -10.98 18.53
N GLU A 175 -2.00 -11.02 17.32
CA GLU A 175 -1.36 -12.21 16.74
C GLU A 175 -0.09 -12.59 17.51
N ALA A 176 0.75 -11.60 17.82
CA ALA A 176 1.93 -11.80 18.67
C ALA A 176 1.53 -12.31 20.07
N GLN A 177 0.47 -11.77 20.67
CA GLN A 177 -0.01 -12.24 21.98
C GLN A 177 -0.53 -13.66 21.95
N ALA A 178 -1.21 -14.09 20.90
CA ALA A 178 -1.65 -15.48 20.79
C ALA A 178 -0.44 -16.45 20.80
N THR A 179 0.64 -16.09 20.11
CA THR A 179 1.91 -16.84 20.14
C THR A 179 2.58 -16.77 21.52
N LEU A 180 2.62 -15.58 22.13
CA LEU A 180 3.19 -15.35 23.46
C LEU A 180 2.40 -16.11 24.54
N GLN A 181 1.09 -16.19 24.43
CA GLN A 181 0.24 -16.94 25.37
C GLN A 181 0.54 -18.45 25.32
N THR A 182 0.69 -19.02 24.13
CA THR A 182 1.08 -20.43 23.95
C THR A 182 2.45 -20.71 24.56
N GLU A 183 3.41 -19.82 24.32
CA GLU A 183 4.77 -19.93 24.87
C GLU A 183 4.77 -19.77 26.40
N ARG A 184 3.97 -18.85 26.92
CA ARG A 184 3.76 -18.64 28.35
C ARG A 184 3.18 -19.89 29.03
N GLU A 185 2.15 -20.50 28.44
CA GLU A 185 1.55 -21.73 28.96
C GLU A 185 2.54 -22.89 28.95
N ARG A 186 3.35 -23.00 27.87
CA ARG A 186 4.43 -24.00 27.78
C ARG A 186 5.46 -23.80 28.89
N LEU A 187 5.96 -22.57 29.06
CA LEU A 187 6.95 -22.25 30.10
C LEU A 187 6.38 -22.47 31.51
N ALA A 188 5.16 -22.01 31.76
CA ALA A 188 4.50 -22.22 33.07
C ALA A 188 4.34 -23.70 33.41
N TRP A 189 3.99 -24.54 32.44
CA TRP A 189 3.91 -25.97 32.62
C TRP A 189 5.29 -26.57 32.89
N GLN A 190 6.32 -26.21 32.13
CA GLN A 190 7.69 -26.69 32.31
C GLN A 190 8.28 -26.28 33.67
N ILE A 191 8.06 -25.03 34.08
CA ILE A 191 8.44 -24.53 35.40
C ILE A 191 7.73 -25.36 36.49
N GLY A 192 6.42 -25.58 36.36
CA GLY A 192 5.66 -26.37 37.33
C GLY A 192 6.14 -27.85 37.47
N GLU A 193 6.67 -28.44 36.42
CA GLU A 193 7.29 -29.75 36.48
C GLU A 193 8.65 -29.73 37.21
N LEU A 194 9.48 -28.72 36.95
CA LEU A 194 10.77 -28.58 37.67
C LEU A 194 10.59 -28.11 39.11
N ASP A 195 9.58 -27.28 39.41
CA ASP A 195 9.28 -26.85 40.79
C ASP A 195 8.84 -28.01 41.69
N LYS A 196 8.22 -29.09 41.14
CA LYS A 196 7.93 -30.31 41.89
C LYS A 196 9.20 -31.01 42.38
N LEU A 197 10.26 -30.95 41.59
CA LEU A 197 11.57 -31.44 42.00
C LEU A 197 12.25 -30.45 42.95
N ALA A 198 12.04 -29.12 42.75
CA ALA A 198 12.71 -28.01 43.44
C ALA A 198 14.24 -28.24 43.55
N PRO A 199 14.93 -28.32 42.40
CA PRO A 199 16.33 -28.74 42.36
C PRO A 199 17.25 -27.69 43.00
N GLY A 200 18.06 -28.12 44.00
CA GLY A 200 19.08 -27.29 44.60
C GLY A 200 20.32 -27.14 43.70
N ALA A 201 21.09 -26.06 43.87
CA ALA A 201 22.24 -25.75 43.00
C ALA A 201 23.30 -26.86 42.96
N ASP A 202 23.65 -27.45 44.12
CA ASP A 202 24.70 -28.48 44.27
C ASP A 202 24.11 -29.85 44.60
N GLU A 203 22.79 -29.94 44.73
CA GLU A 203 22.07 -31.15 45.21
C GLU A 203 22.38 -32.39 44.38
N TRP A 204 22.48 -32.26 43.06
CA TRP A 204 22.81 -33.38 42.17
C TRP A 204 24.15 -34.06 42.56
N VAL A 205 25.18 -33.26 42.81
CA VAL A 205 26.52 -33.76 43.16
C VAL A 205 26.50 -34.40 44.54
N GLU A 206 25.80 -33.77 45.48
CA GLU A 206 25.65 -34.28 46.86
C GLU A 206 24.92 -35.62 46.88
N LEU A 207 23.76 -35.72 46.18
CA LEU A 207 22.95 -36.93 46.07
C LEU A 207 23.74 -38.09 45.45
N ASN A 208 24.49 -37.85 44.35
CA ASN A 208 25.29 -38.90 43.73
C ASN A 208 26.45 -39.36 44.63
N THR A 209 27.07 -38.46 45.36
CA THR A 209 28.16 -38.78 46.28
C THR A 209 27.64 -39.60 47.45
N GLU A 210 26.52 -39.22 48.07
CA GLU A 210 25.88 -39.93 49.15
C GLU A 210 25.36 -41.30 48.70
N HIS A 211 24.69 -41.37 47.54
CA HIS A 211 24.22 -42.63 46.95
C HIS A 211 25.36 -43.59 46.65
N GLY A 212 26.46 -43.08 46.03
CA GLY A 212 27.65 -43.89 45.77
C GLY A 212 28.27 -44.46 47.04
N ARG A 213 28.28 -43.72 48.14
CA ARG A 213 28.76 -44.16 49.44
C ARG A 213 27.84 -45.22 50.05
N LEU A 214 26.51 -44.99 50.08
CA LEU A 214 25.55 -45.91 50.67
C LEU A 214 25.35 -47.20 49.87
N SER A 215 25.30 -47.13 48.56
CA SER A 215 25.16 -48.28 47.66
C SER A 215 26.38 -49.21 47.74
N ASN A 216 27.55 -48.73 48.07
CA ASN A 216 28.75 -49.51 48.27
C ASN A 216 29.07 -49.78 49.74
N ALA A 217 28.20 -49.35 50.66
CA ALA A 217 28.47 -49.40 52.10
C ALA A 217 28.82 -50.82 52.60
N GLN A 218 28.11 -51.82 52.09
CA GLN A 218 28.39 -53.22 52.49
C GLN A 218 29.81 -53.64 52.05
N ALA A 219 30.18 -53.38 50.83
CA ALA A 219 31.51 -53.71 50.30
C ALA A 219 32.63 -52.96 51.05
N LEU A 220 32.35 -51.66 51.41
CA LEU A 220 33.30 -50.85 52.20
C LEU A 220 33.45 -51.40 53.64
N LEU A 221 32.35 -51.83 54.26
CA LEU A 221 32.36 -52.45 55.58
C LEU A 221 33.09 -53.79 55.53
N ASP A 222 32.80 -54.65 54.53
CA ASP A 222 33.49 -55.94 54.34
C ASP A 222 35.00 -55.76 54.15
N ALA A 223 35.40 -54.78 53.32
CA ALA A 223 36.82 -54.50 53.14
C ALA A 223 37.51 -53.99 54.42
N ALA A 224 36.84 -53.10 55.15
CA ALA A 224 37.37 -52.60 56.40
C ALA A 224 37.45 -53.68 57.47
N ASN A 225 36.42 -54.54 57.57
CA ASN A 225 36.44 -55.73 58.50
C ASN A 225 37.55 -56.71 58.13
N GLY A 226 37.68 -57.07 56.83
CA GLY A 226 38.73 -57.97 56.35
C GLY A 226 40.15 -57.44 56.68
N ALA A 227 40.32 -56.12 56.53
CA ALA A 227 41.60 -55.48 56.87
C ALA A 227 41.88 -55.55 58.40
N VAL A 228 40.86 -55.27 59.21
CA VAL A 228 41.02 -55.37 60.69
C VAL A 228 41.33 -56.82 61.12
N GLN A 229 40.64 -57.81 60.53
CA GLN A 229 40.91 -59.23 60.81
C GLN A 229 42.36 -59.63 60.50
N SER A 230 42.83 -59.29 59.30
CA SER A 230 44.17 -59.62 58.86
C SER A 230 45.27 -58.89 59.67
N LEU A 231 44.95 -57.67 60.14
CA LEU A 231 45.95 -56.85 60.87
C LEU A 231 46.00 -57.18 62.34
N ASP A 232 44.87 -57.52 62.98
CA ASP A 232 44.82 -57.61 64.44
C ASP A 232 44.07 -58.83 65.03
N GLU A 233 43.11 -59.46 64.35
CA GLU A 233 42.21 -60.45 64.93
C GLU A 233 42.56 -61.90 64.58
N GLU A 234 43.30 -62.19 63.52
CA GLU A 234 43.70 -63.54 63.11
C GLU A 234 44.83 -64.07 64.00
N GLU A 235 44.90 -65.43 64.12
CA GLU A 235 45.91 -66.12 64.98
C GLU A 235 47.36 -65.80 64.56
N HIS A 236 47.55 -65.28 63.35
CA HIS A 236 48.82 -64.77 62.84
C HIS A 236 48.68 -63.35 62.28
N SER A 237 48.04 -62.51 63.02
CA SER A 237 47.85 -61.11 62.62
C SER A 237 49.19 -60.37 62.50
N ALA A 238 49.17 -59.27 61.68
CA ALA A 238 50.33 -58.47 61.49
C ALA A 238 50.84 -57.86 62.80
N VAL A 239 49.94 -57.43 63.71
CA VAL A 239 50.25 -56.87 65.01
C VAL A 239 50.95 -57.94 65.87
N GLN A 240 50.37 -59.14 65.92
CA GLN A 240 50.96 -60.25 66.72
C GLN A 240 52.34 -60.67 66.16
N THR A 241 52.44 -60.76 64.79
CA THR A 241 53.68 -61.18 64.13
C THR A 241 54.79 -60.14 64.34
N LEU A 242 54.49 -58.85 64.20
CA LEU A 242 55.40 -57.76 64.45
C LEU A 242 55.83 -57.66 65.91
N HIS A 243 54.86 -57.81 66.79
CA HIS A 243 55.11 -57.85 68.25
C HIS A 243 56.04 -59.02 68.62
N HIS A 244 55.80 -60.23 68.11
CA HIS A 244 56.67 -61.36 68.32
C HIS A 244 58.08 -61.14 67.77
N ALA A 245 58.20 -60.61 66.55
CA ALA A 245 59.50 -60.30 66.00
C ALA A 245 60.30 -59.23 66.81
N CYS A 246 59.60 -58.19 67.30
CA CYS A 246 60.17 -57.24 68.22
C CYS A 246 60.70 -57.94 69.52
N GLN A 247 59.93 -58.81 70.14
CA GLN A 247 60.33 -59.49 71.33
C GLN A 247 61.56 -60.37 71.11
N LEU A 248 61.62 -61.18 70.04
CA LEU A 248 62.77 -61.99 69.67
C LEU A 248 64.07 -61.19 69.52
N LEU A 249 64.02 -60.11 68.87
CA LEU A 249 65.17 -59.26 68.65
C LEU A 249 65.60 -58.54 69.97
N GLN A 250 64.64 -58.00 70.71
CA GLN A 250 64.80 -57.32 71.96
C GLN A 250 65.51 -58.20 73.04
N GLN A 251 65.24 -59.49 73.11
CA GLN A 251 65.88 -60.46 73.99
C GLN A 251 67.40 -60.61 73.69
N GLN A 252 67.84 -60.29 72.45
CA GLN A 252 69.22 -60.46 72.02
C GLN A 252 69.97 -59.15 71.83
N GLU A 253 69.36 -57.98 72.10
CA GLU A 253 69.97 -56.62 71.95
C GLU A 253 71.28 -56.42 72.74
N GLN A 254 71.38 -57.11 73.90
CA GLN A 254 72.58 -57.04 74.71
C GLN A 254 73.77 -57.82 74.11
N VAL A 255 73.48 -58.81 73.26
CA VAL A 255 74.52 -59.68 72.63
C VAL A 255 74.90 -59.12 71.29
N GLU A 256 73.91 -58.60 70.51
CA GLU A 256 74.13 -58.02 69.17
C GLU A 256 73.52 -56.59 69.16
N PRO A 257 74.37 -55.55 69.34
CA PRO A 257 73.86 -54.13 69.43
C PRO A 257 73.14 -53.64 68.15
N VAL A 258 73.41 -54.22 67.00
CA VAL A 258 72.73 -53.88 65.75
C VAL A 258 71.22 -54.16 65.82
N PHE A 259 70.77 -55.12 66.67
CA PHE A 259 69.38 -55.41 66.82
C PHE A 259 68.57 -54.33 67.46
N LYS A 260 69.18 -53.43 68.24
CA LYS A 260 68.47 -52.26 68.78
C LYS A 260 67.83 -51.37 67.71
N GLY A 261 68.60 -51.01 66.66
CA GLY A 261 68.08 -50.22 65.59
C GLY A 261 66.97 -50.91 64.81
N LEU A 262 67.05 -52.23 64.60
CA LEU A 262 66.00 -53.01 63.92
C LEU A 262 64.72 -53.15 64.77
N THR A 263 64.87 -53.29 66.11
CA THR A 263 63.71 -53.30 67.03
C THR A 263 62.98 -51.94 67.02
N GLU A 264 63.76 -50.80 67.02
CA GLU A 264 63.14 -49.49 66.96
C GLU A 264 62.32 -49.33 65.68
N VAL A 265 62.80 -49.78 64.50
CA VAL A 265 62.07 -49.77 63.23
C VAL A 265 60.83 -50.59 63.26
N LEU A 266 60.91 -51.86 63.80
CA LEU A 266 59.78 -52.77 63.95
C LEU A 266 58.75 -52.19 64.92
N ALA A 267 59.17 -51.62 66.07
CA ALA A 267 58.27 -50.98 67.03
C ALA A 267 57.51 -49.79 66.42
N SER A 268 58.20 -48.97 65.61
CA SER A 268 57.55 -47.85 64.83
C SER A 268 56.53 -48.40 63.83
N SER A 269 56.86 -49.49 63.14
CA SER A 269 55.94 -50.11 62.17
C SER A 269 54.71 -50.71 62.87
N LEU A 270 54.90 -51.32 64.02
CA LEU A 270 53.83 -51.89 64.90
C LEU A 270 52.87 -50.73 65.29
N ALA A 271 53.36 -49.63 65.81
CA ALA A 271 52.56 -48.48 66.22
C ALA A 271 51.73 -47.90 65.04
N GLN A 272 52.27 -47.90 63.83
CA GLN A 272 51.54 -47.44 62.63
C GLN A 272 50.43 -48.38 62.23
N VAL A 273 50.65 -49.70 62.33
CA VAL A 273 49.64 -50.71 62.07
C VAL A 273 48.52 -50.62 63.12
N GLU A 274 48.86 -50.49 64.41
CA GLU A 274 47.87 -50.31 65.49
C GLU A 274 47.02 -49.07 65.32
N ASP A 275 47.60 -47.94 64.88
CA ASP A 275 46.88 -46.71 64.61
C ASP A 275 45.94 -46.91 63.38
N THR A 276 46.40 -47.62 62.36
CA THR A 276 45.57 -47.95 61.17
C THR A 276 44.37 -48.80 61.57
N VAL A 277 44.57 -49.82 62.43
CA VAL A 277 43.48 -50.70 63.00
C VAL A 277 42.50 -49.81 63.78
N HIS A 278 43.00 -48.92 64.62
CA HIS A 278 42.15 -48.03 65.40
C HIS A 278 41.28 -47.15 64.50
N SER A 279 41.87 -46.60 63.45
CA SER A 279 41.17 -45.79 62.48
C SER A 279 40.10 -46.56 61.71
N LEU A 280 40.41 -47.77 61.26
CA LEU A 280 39.44 -48.69 60.61
C LEU A 280 38.30 -49.05 61.52
N ARG A 281 38.56 -49.40 62.81
CA ARG A 281 37.51 -49.68 63.81
C ARG A 281 36.64 -48.42 64.06
N ALA A 282 37.21 -47.23 64.10
CA ALA A 282 36.45 -46.00 64.22
C ALA A 282 35.53 -45.80 62.98
N TYR A 283 36.02 -46.10 61.77
CA TYR A 283 35.23 -46.07 60.52
C TYR A 283 34.07 -47.05 60.58
N LEU A 284 34.29 -48.30 60.95
CA LEU A 284 33.26 -49.37 61.11
C LEU A 284 32.17 -48.95 62.09
N ARG A 285 32.48 -48.25 63.16
CA ARG A 285 31.48 -47.77 64.13
C ARG A 285 30.64 -46.61 63.66
N ARG A 286 31.13 -45.82 62.70
CA ARG A 286 30.44 -44.66 62.17
C ARG A 286 29.61 -44.95 60.92
N THR A 287 29.95 -46.05 60.21
CA THR A 287 29.29 -46.37 58.95
C THR A 287 28.18 -47.40 59.24
N GLU A 288 26.92 -46.95 59.24
CA GLU A 288 25.73 -47.79 59.37
C GLU A 288 25.15 -48.00 57.95
N LEU A 289 24.59 -49.23 57.76
CA LEU A 289 23.77 -49.48 56.56
C LEU A 289 22.41 -48.83 56.80
N ASP A 290 22.02 -47.89 55.93
CA ASP A 290 20.73 -47.19 55.92
C ASP A 290 19.96 -47.52 54.64
N PRO A 291 19.22 -48.64 54.58
CA PRO A 291 18.45 -49.04 53.40
C PRO A 291 17.32 -48.05 53.09
N GLN A 292 16.74 -47.40 54.11
CA GLN A 292 15.66 -46.42 53.88
C GLN A 292 16.20 -45.16 53.22
N ARG A 293 17.32 -44.64 53.68
CA ARG A 293 17.96 -43.50 53.08
C ARG A 293 18.44 -43.75 51.65
N LEU A 294 18.94 -44.99 51.39
CA LEU A 294 19.30 -45.40 50.03
C LEU A 294 18.09 -45.40 49.10
N ALA A 295 16.94 -45.91 49.53
CA ALA A 295 15.70 -45.89 48.72
C ALA A 295 15.20 -44.47 48.46
N GLU A 296 15.28 -43.55 49.43
CA GLU A 296 14.94 -42.13 49.24
C GLU A 296 15.84 -41.46 48.20
N LEU A 297 17.15 -41.79 48.25
CA LEU A 297 18.10 -41.28 47.26
C LEU A 297 17.84 -41.80 45.85
N ASP A 298 17.53 -43.09 45.72
CA ASP A 298 17.15 -43.73 44.46
C ASP A 298 15.92 -43.06 43.84
N GLU A 299 14.88 -42.81 44.61
CA GLU A 299 13.66 -42.13 44.15
C GLU A 299 13.98 -40.69 43.72
N ARG A 300 14.74 -39.94 44.53
CA ARG A 300 15.11 -38.56 44.23
C ARG A 300 15.98 -38.46 42.97
N LEU A 301 17.01 -39.29 42.83
CA LEU A 301 17.87 -39.38 41.64
C LEU A 301 17.10 -39.81 40.40
N SER A 302 16.15 -40.73 40.53
CA SER A 302 15.27 -41.14 39.44
C SER A 302 14.44 -39.96 38.89
N LEU A 303 13.89 -39.11 39.77
CA LEU A 303 13.18 -37.89 39.38
C LEU A 303 14.12 -36.90 38.63
N TRP A 304 15.32 -36.68 39.14
CA TRP A 304 16.34 -35.87 38.48
C TRP A 304 16.64 -36.38 37.06
N MET A 305 16.94 -37.66 36.91
CA MET A 305 17.26 -38.30 35.64
C MET A 305 16.08 -38.25 34.65
N SER A 306 14.87 -38.45 35.16
CA SER A 306 13.64 -38.38 34.35
C SER A 306 13.45 -37.01 33.72
N LEU A 307 13.60 -35.94 34.51
CA LEU A 307 13.48 -34.56 34.03
C LEU A 307 14.64 -34.16 33.13
N ALA A 308 15.89 -34.54 33.46
CA ALA A 308 17.06 -34.33 32.64
C ALA A 308 16.91 -34.94 31.23
N ARG A 309 16.42 -36.19 31.13
CA ARG A 309 16.13 -36.85 29.85
C ARG A 309 15.01 -36.15 29.09
N ARG A 310 13.93 -35.77 29.77
CA ARG A 310 12.78 -35.07 29.15
C ARG A 310 13.21 -33.76 28.52
N TYR A 311 14.06 -33.00 29.20
CA TYR A 311 14.52 -31.70 28.72
C TYR A 311 15.85 -31.75 27.94
N ARG A 312 16.43 -32.98 27.80
CA ARG A 312 17.71 -33.19 27.09
C ARG A 312 18.84 -32.32 27.65
N ARG A 313 18.91 -32.25 28.97
CA ARG A 313 19.91 -31.49 29.72
C ARG A 313 20.70 -32.39 30.65
N ASP A 314 21.89 -31.93 31.01
CA ASP A 314 22.59 -32.57 32.09
C ASP A 314 21.82 -32.35 33.40
N PRO A 315 21.73 -33.38 34.31
CA PRO A 315 21.03 -33.21 35.57
C PRO A 315 21.53 -31.99 36.37
N SER A 316 22.81 -31.70 36.39
CA SER A 316 23.40 -30.54 37.08
C SER A 316 22.94 -29.18 36.55
N GLU A 317 22.41 -29.13 35.32
CA GLU A 317 21.90 -27.90 34.68
C GLU A 317 20.45 -27.56 35.06
N LEU A 318 19.69 -28.49 35.67
CA LEU A 318 18.25 -28.27 35.94
C LEU A 318 17.95 -27.06 36.85
N PRO A 319 18.74 -26.72 37.89
CA PRO A 319 18.52 -25.52 38.70
C PRO A 319 18.68 -24.23 37.86
N THR A 320 19.70 -24.19 37.00
CA THR A 320 19.97 -23.07 36.11
C THR A 320 18.85 -22.93 35.08
N LEU A 321 18.40 -24.04 34.51
CA LEU A 321 17.30 -24.08 33.53
C LEU A 321 16.00 -23.54 34.14
N LEU A 322 15.68 -23.92 35.36
CA LEU A 322 14.50 -23.41 36.08
C LEU A 322 14.58 -21.89 36.26
N THR A 323 15.73 -21.37 36.69
CA THR A 323 15.94 -19.94 36.87
C THR A 323 15.81 -19.17 35.52
N GLN A 324 16.35 -19.73 34.46
CA GLN A 324 16.26 -19.16 33.13
C GLN A 324 14.80 -19.07 32.66
N TRP A 325 14.03 -20.16 32.78
CA TRP A 325 12.63 -20.15 32.37
C TRP A 325 11.74 -19.23 33.19
N GLN A 326 12.01 -19.08 34.48
CA GLN A 326 11.34 -18.11 35.34
C GLN A 326 11.62 -16.66 34.91
N GLN A 327 12.85 -16.36 34.45
CA GLN A 327 13.20 -15.04 33.91
C GLN A 327 12.52 -14.79 32.55
N GLU A 328 12.52 -15.79 31.66
CA GLU A 328 11.82 -15.71 30.37
C GLU A 328 10.32 -15.46 30.56
N LEU A 329 9.67 -16.17 31.47
CA LEU A 329 8.25 -15.98 31.77
C LEU A 329 7.95 -14.55 32.26
N LYS A 330 8.79 -13.97 33.10
CA LYS A 330 8.66 -12.58 33.55
C LYS A 330 8.78 -11.57 32.41
N GLN A 331 9.66 -11.82 31.43
CA GLN A 331 9.82 -10.94 30.27
C GLN A 331 8.57 -10.99 29.37
N LEU A 332 7.98 -12.17 29.17
CA LEU A 332 6.74 -12.34 28.39
C LEU A 332 5.55 -11.63 29.06
N ASP A 333 5.45 -11.68 30.38
CA ASP A 333 4.37 -10.98 31.12
C ASP A 333 4.44 -9.45 31.00
N ALA A 334 5.63 -8.87 30.80
CA ALA A 334 5.84 -7.43 30.65
C ALA A 334 5.50 -6.89 29.25
N ALA A 335 5.45 -7.72 28.20
CA ALA A 335 5.31 -7.32 26.80
C ALA A 335 3.85 -7.03 26.37
N ALA A 336 2.82 -7.29 27.15
CA ALA A 336 1.42 -7.25 26.74
C ALA A 336 0.70 -5.93 27.08
N ASN A 337 0.97 -4.83 26.33
CA ASN A 337 0.20 -3.58 26.48
C ASN A 337 -0.93 -3.43 25.44
N LEU A 338 -1.78 -4.46 25.30
CA LEU A 338 -2.92 -4.47 24.37
C LEU A 338 -3.95 -3.37 24.66
N ALA A 339 -4.23 -3.06 25.91
CA ALA A 339 -5.23 -2.08 26.30
C ALA A 339 -4.92 -0.67 25.75
N ALA A 340 -3.65 -0.29 25.67
CA ALA A 340 -3.25 0.99 25.09
C ALA A 340 -3.47 1.03 23.55
N LEU A 341 -3.19 -0.07 22.85
CA LEU A 341 -3.42 -0.19 21.40
C LEU A 341 -4.91 -0.23 21.06
N GLU A 342 -5.73 -0.95 21.83
CA GLU A 342 -7.19 -0.94 21.70
C GLU A 342 -7.76 0.47 21.90
N SER A 343 -7.32 1.17 22.93
CA SER A 343 -7.72 2.56 23.19
C SER A 343 -7.28 3.50 22.07
N ALA A 344 -6.10 3.31 21.49
CA ALA A 344 -5.61 4.10 20.36
C ALA A 344 -6.44 3.84 19.09
N GLU A 345 -6.72 2.58 18.78
CA GLU A 345 -7.58 2.20 17.64
C GLU A 345 -8.98 2.80 17.78
N GLN A 346 -9.64 2.65 18.94
CA GLN A 346 -10.97 3.20 19.18
C GLN A 346 -11.00 4.73 19.06
N ARG A 347 -9.98 5.44 19.54
CA ARG A 347 -9.89 6.89 19.38
C ARG A 347 -9.76 7.29 17.92
N ALA A 348 -8.88 6.62 17.16
CA ALA A 348 -8.68 6.88 15.75
C ALA A 348 -9.95 6.57 14.94
N GLN A 349 -10.63 5.47 15.24
CA GLN A 349 -11.91 5.09 14.62
C GLN A 349 -12.99 6.15 14.86
N ARG A 350 -13.15 6.62 16.10
CA ARG A 350 -14.14 7.66 16.44
C ARG A 350 -13.86 8.97 15.73
N ALA A 351 -12.60 9.38 15.67
CA ALA A 351 -12.20 10.61 14.98
C ALA A 351 -12.51 10.52 13.48
N TYR A 352 -12.17 9.40 12.83
CA TYR A 352 -12.52 9.15 11.43
C TYR A 352 -14.05 9.16 11.23
N GLN A 353 -14.82 8.45 12.05
CA GLN A 353 -16.27 8.37 11.92
C GLN A 353 -16.95 9.73 12.10
N GLN A 354 -16.46 10.55 13.00
CA GLN A 354 -16.99 11.90 13.21
C GLN A 354 -16.80 12.77 11.96
N GLU A 355 -15.60 12.77 11.38
CA GLU A 355 -15.31 13.54 10.18
C GLU A 355 -16.04 12.98 8.95
N ALA A 356 -16.10 11.66 8.81
CA ALA A 356 -16.83 11.01 7.73
C ALA A 356 -18.33 11.34 7.76
N ARG A 357 -18.94 11.38 8.92
CA ARG A 357 -20.35 11.81 9.09
C ARG A 357 -20.56 13.29 8.74
N ARG A 358 -19.62 14.17 9.11
CA ARG A 358 -19.66 15.58 8.74
C ARG A 358 -19.67 15.74 7.21
N ILE A 359 -18.78 15.04 6.53
CA ILE A 359 -18.69 15.05 5.05
C ILE A 359 -19.95 14.48 4.43
N SER A 360 -20.45 13.35 4.92
CA SER A 360 -21.68 12.72 4.44
C SER A 360 -22.89 13.66 4.51
N GLN A 361 -23.05 14.37 5.64
CA GLN A 361 -24.11 15.37 5.80
C GLN A 361 -23.97 16.54 4.82
N ALA A 362 -22.76 17.00 4.56
CA ALA A 362 -22.53 18.08 3.61
C ALA A 362 -22.82 17.63 2.17
N ARG A 363 -22.40 16.42 1.78
CA ARG A 363 -22.75 15.81 0.49
C ARG A 363 -24.25 15.65 0.32
N ALA A 364 -24.95 15.17 1.36
CA ALA A 364 -26.41 15.01 1.33
C ALA A 364 -27.16 16.35 1.14
N LYS A 365 -26.61 17.45 1.63
CA LYS A 365 -27.16 18.79 1.39
C LYS A 365 -26.83 19.33 -0.02
N ALA A 366 -25.62 19.09 -0.49
CA ALA A 366 -25.16 19.61 -1.77
C ALA A 366 -25.72 18.82 -2.98
N ALA A 367 -25.90 17.52 -2.85
CA ALA A 367 -26.37 16.64 -3.92
C ALA A 367 -27.68 17.11 -4.60
N PRO A 368 -28.77 17.43 -3.89
CA PRO A 368 -29.99 17.90 -4.52
C PRO A 368 -29.85 19.30 -5.13
N LEU A 369 -28.93 20.15 -4.63
CA LEU A 369 -28.69 21.47 -5.19
C LEU A 369 -27.94 21.37 -6.52
N LEU A 370 -26.88 20.58 -6.55
CA LEU A 370 -26.13 20.28 -7.78
C LEU A 370 -27.03 19.63 -8.82
N ALA A 371 -27.84 18.63 -8.42
CA ALA A 371 -28.77 17.95 -9.30
C ALA A 371 -29.78 18.92 -9.96
N ARG A 372 -30.34 19.84 -9.19
CA ARG A 372 -31.26 20.88 -9.72
C ARG A 372 -30.57 21.83 -10.69
N ALA A 373 -29.38 22.31 -10.34
CA ALA A 373 -28.64 23.24 -11.19
C ALA A 373 -28.30 22.61 -12.55
N ILE A 374 -27.81 21.37 -12.55
CA ILE A 374 -27.52 20.63 -13.79
C ILE A 374 -28.82 20.35 -14.57
N THR A 375 -29.89 19.92 -13.90
CA THR A 375 -31.21 19.70 -14.54
C THR A 375 -31.69 20.98 -15.24
N GLN A 376 -31.55 22.14 -14.61
CA GLN A 376 -31.93 23.41 -15.20
C GLN A 376 -31.10 23.75 -16.44
N ALA A 377 -29.77 23.54 -16.39
CA ALA A 377 -28.89 23.72 -17.54
C ALA A 377 -29.25 22.80 -18.70
N MET A 378 -29.62 21.54 -18.43
CA MET A 378 -30.04 20.55 -19.45
C MET A 378 -31.29 21.00 -20.22
N GLN A 379 -32.25 21.70 -19.59
CA GLN A 379 -33.46 22.16 -20.28
C GLN A 379 -33.13 23.07 -21.47
N GLY A 380 -32.16 23.96 -21.30
CA GLY A 380 -31.68 24.86 -22.36
C GLY A 380 -30.91 24.17 -23.49
N LEU A 381 -30.49 22.92 -23.27
CA LEU A 381 -29.67 22.15 -24.19
C LEU A 381 -30.47 21.11 -25.01
N GLY A 382 -31.79 21.28 -25.13
CA GLY A 382 -32.66 20.38 -25.88
C GLY A 382 -32.98 19.06 -25.18
N MET A 383 -32.77 18.99 -23.87
CA MET A 383 -33.11 17.86 -23.02
C MET A 383 -34.34 18.19 -22.14
N GLN A 384 -35.38 18.69 -22.76
CA GLN A 384 -36.61 19.12 -22.08
C GLN A 384 -37.27 17.98 -21.32
N GLY A 385 -37.64 18.20 -20.06
CA GLY A 385 -38.21 17.18 -19.17
C GLY A 385 -37.21 16.15 -18.67
N GLY A 386 -35.95 16.24 -19.09
CA GLY A 386 -34.88 15.43 -18.56
C GLY A 386 -34.56 15.83 -17.11
N GLN A 387 -34.05 14.88 -16.32
CA GLN A 387 -33.66 15.07 -14.93
C GLN A 387 -32.28 14.51 -14.67
N PHE A 388 -31.52 15.21 -13.86
CA PHE A 388 -30.24 14.78 -13.35
C PHE A 388 -30.35 14.50 -11.86
N GLU A 389 -29.73 13.43 -11.39
CA GLU A 389 -29.74 13.02 -10.00
C GLU A 389 -28.32 12.73 -9.53
N VAL A 390 -27.99 13.16 -8.34
CA VAL A 390 -26.76 12.82 -7.63
C VAL A 390 -27.11 11.77 -6.57
N ALA A 391 -26.82 10.52 -6.85
CA ALA A 391 -27.11 9.39 -5.98
C ALA A 391 -25.99 9.23 -4.94
N LEU A 392 -26.38 9.13 -3.67
CA LEU A 392 -25.51 8.80 -2.56
C LEU A 392 -25.88 7.40 -2.06
N THR A 393 -25.00 6.44 -2.25
CA THR A 393 -25.23 5.04 -1.84
C THR A 393 -24.31 4.71 -0.69
N THR A 394 -24.88 4.32 0.45
CA THR A 394 -24.08 3.91 1.62
C THR A 394 -23.20 2.73 1.27
N ALA A 395 -21.90 2.86 1.54
CA ALA A 395 -20.93 1.79 1.32
C ALA A 395 -21.07 0.69 2.38
N ALA A 396 -20.81 -0.55 2.00
CA ALA A 396 -20.83 -1.69 2.93
C ALA A 396 -19.77 -1.59 4.04
N GLN A 397 -18.67 -0.89 3.76
CA GLN A 397 -17.56 -0.66 4.69
C GLN A 397 -17.11 0.80 4.59
N ALA A 398 -16.51 1.30 5.67
CA ALA A 398 -15.86 2.60 5.67
C ALA A 398 -14.70 2.61 4.65
N MET A 399 -14.53 3.73 3.94
CA MET A 399 -13.53 3.92 2.90
C MET A 399 -12.70 5.17 3.16
N GLN A 400 -11.55 5.28 2.50
CA GLN A 400 -10.67 6.45 2.62
C GLN A 400 -11.40 7.78 2.35
N HIS A 401 -12.42 7.75 1.50
CA HIS A 401 -13.18 8.91 1.03
C HIS A 401 -14.55 9.08 1.70
N GLY A 402 -14.89 8.27 2.72
CA GLY A 402 -16.11 8.43 3.52
C GLY A 402 -16.96 7.18 3.63
N LEU A 403 -18.25 7.39 3.82
CA LEU A 403 -19.23 6.33 4.14
C LEU A 403 -20.15 6.00 2.96
N GLU A 404 -20.08 6.74 1.86
CA GLU A 404 -20.95 6.57 0.68
C GLU A 404 -20.17 6.63 -0.63
N ASP A 405 -20.67 5.92 -1.62
CA ASP A 405 -20.34 6.10 -3.02
C ASP A 405 -21.24 7.17 -3.64
N VAL A 406 -20.65 7.98 -4.52
CA VAL A 406 -21.36 9.05 -5.25
C VAL A 406 -21.50 8.63 -6.71
N GLY A 407 -22.72 8.68 -7.21
CA GLY A 407 -23.05 8.36 -8.60
C GLY A 407 -23.87 9.45 -9.27
N PHE A 408 -23.68 9.65 -10.58
CA PHE A 408 -24.52 10.51 -11.40
C PHE A 408 -25.48 9.67 -12.22
N LEU A 409 -26.76 9.97 -12.07
CA LEU A 409 -27.85 9.35 -12.83
C LEU A 409 -28.54 10.39 -13.68
N VAL A 410 -29.07 9.98 -14.81
CA VAL A 410 -29.81 10.84 -15.72
C VAL A 410 -31.02 10.15 -16.31
N ALA A 411 -32.11 10.88 -16.39
CA ALA A 411 -33.26 10.60 -17.20
C ALA A 411 -33.28 11.59 -18.37
N GLY A 412 -33.14 11.11 -19.62
CA GLY A 412 -33.00 11.99 -20.80
C GLY A 412 -34.29 12.76 -21.16
N HIS A 413 -35.47 12.23 -20.81
CA HIS A 413 -36.77 12.83 -21.10
C HIS A 413 -37.76 12.58 -19.95
N ALA A 414 -38.86 13.33 -19.93
CA ALA A 414 -39.92 13.15 -18.96
C ALA A 414 -40.44 11.69 -18.96
N GLY A 415 -40.53 11.10 -17.76
CA GLY A 415 -41.03 9.72 -17.59
C GLY A 415 -40.01 8.62 -17.83
N SER A 416 -38.76 8.92 -18.23
CA SER A 416 -37.70 7.91 -18.33
C SER A 416 -37.09 7.63 -16.94
N THR A 417 -36.66 6.38 -16.71
CA THR A 417 -36.01 6.00 -15.45
C THR A 417 -34.59 6.53 -15.43
N PRO A 418 -34.15 7.17 -14.33
CA PRO A 418 -32.77 7.59 -14.17
C PRO A 418 -31.80 6.41 -14.29
N ARG A 419 -30.75 6.56 -15.09
CA ARG A 419 -29.71 5.54 -15.31
C ARG A 419 -28.33 6.16 -15.12
N PRO A 420 -27.33 5.37 -14.74
CA PRO A 420 -25.95 5.86 -14.69
C PRO A 420 -25.56 6.55 -16.00
N VAL A 421 -24.89 7.68 -15.90
CA VAL A 421 -24.51 8.52 -17.06
C VAL A 421 -23.76 7.72 -18.12
N ASN A 422 -22.94 6.75 -17.74
CA ASN A 422 -22.21 5.86 -18.65
C ASN A 422 -23.11 4.87 -19.45
N LYS A 423 -24.39 4.79 -19.13
CA LYS A 423 -25.37 3.93 -19.82
C LYS A 423 -26.34 4.72 -20.71
N VAL A 424 -26.10 6.01 -20.91
CA VAL A 424 -26.88 6.84 -21.83
C VAL A 424 -26.46 6.53 -23.26
N ALA A 425 -27.46 6.35 -24.15
CA ALA A 425 -27.23 5.73 -25.44
C ALA A 425 -26.75 6.69 -26.57
N SER A 426 -26.88 8.01 -26.41
CA SER A 426 -26.58 9.00 -27.47
C SER A 426 -25.33 9.84 -27.13
N GLY A 427 -24.33 9.85 -28.04
CA GLY A 427 -23.12 10.67 -27.91
C GLY A 427 -23.44 12.16 -27.78
N GLY A 428 -24.36 12.67 -28.57
CA GLY A 428 -24.77 14.08 -28.52
C GLY A 428 -25.47 14.46 -27.20
N GLU A 429 -26.36 13.60 -26.66
CA GLU A 429 -26.96 13.83 -25.34
C GLU A 429 -25.93 13.86 -24.24
N LEU A 430 -24.99 12.95 -24.32
CA LEU A 430 -23.89 12.85 -23.40
C LEU A 430 -23.01 14.11 -23.42
N SER A 431 -22.63 14.59 -24.59
CA SER A 431 -21.81 15.82 -24.74
C SER A 431 -22.54 17.07 -24.24
N ARG A 432 -23.85 17.16 -24.49
CA ARG A 432 -24.68 18.26 -23.95
C ARG A 432 -24.83 18.19 -22.41
N MET A 433 -24.93 16.99 -21.86
CA MET A 433 -24.97 16.79 -20.40
C MET A 433 -23.62 17.18 -19.77
N ALA A 434 -22.51 16.78 -20.40
CA ALA A 434 -21.19 17.23 -19.97
C ALA A 434 -21.07 18.74 -20.00
N LEU A 435 -21.58 19.39 -21.03
CA LEU A 435 -21.63 20.85 -21.11
C LEU A 435 -22.48 21.43 -19.97
N ALA A 436 -23.66 20.86 -19.67
CA ALA A 436 -24.49 21.28 -18.55
C ALA A 436 -23.74 21.19 -17.21
N ILE A 437 -23.04 20.06 -16.98
CA ILE A 437 -22.22 19.86 -15.80
C ILE A 437 -21.07 20.87 -15.76
N ALA A 438 -20.33 21.01 -16.85
CA ALA A 438 -19.17 21.93 -16.95
C ALA A 438 -19.57 23.38 -16.70
N VAL A 439 -20.66 23.85 -17.28
CA VAL A 439 -21.19 25.20 -17.04
C VAL A 439 -21.62 25.41 -15.59
N THR A 440 -22.33 24.43 -15.03
CA THR A 440 -22.80 24.48 -13.63
C THR A 440 -21.63 24.48 -12.62
N THR A 441 -20.53 23.84 -12.98
CA THR A 441 -19.35 23.64 -12.14
C THR A 441 -18.11 24.34 -12.66
N SER A 442 -18.28 25.36 -13.51
CA SER A 442 -17.18 26.03 -14.25
C SER A 442 -16.05 26.53 -13.35
N GLN A 443 -16.36 26.95 -12.14
CA GLN A 443 -15.37 27.42 -11.17
C GLN A 443 -14.72 26.32 -10.32
N LEU A 444 -15.16 25.06 -10.42
CA LEU A 444 -14.82 24.00 -9.47
C LEU A 444 -13.95 22.88 -10.07
N GLY A 445 -13.85 22.76 -11.39
CA GLY A 445 -13.13 21.65 -12.03
C GLY A 445 -11.60 21.88 -12.09
N THR A 446 -10.84 20.80 -12.13
CA THR A 446 -9.37 20.80 -12.18
C THR A 446 -8.82 21.06 -13.58
N ALA A 447 -9.44 20.49 -14.63
CA ALA A 447 -8.98 20.64 -16.01
C ALA A 447 -9.31 22.04 -16.55
N GLN A 448 -8.30 22.72 -17.07
CA GLN A 448 -8.44 24.09 -17.59
C GLN A 448 -8.80 24.11 -19.09
N THR A 449 -8.53 23.02 -19.81
CA THR A 449 -8.90 22.87 -21.23
C THR A 449 -10.02 21.84 -21.35
N LEU A 450 -11.14 22.26 -21.93
CA LEU A 450 -12.32 21.41 -22.16
C LEU A 450 -12.51 21.23 -23.66
N ILE A 451 -12.69 19.99 -24.10
CA ILE A 451 -12.87 19.65 -25.53
C ILE A 451 -14.21 18.98 -25.69
N PHE A 452 -15.05 19.53 -26.56
CA PHE A 452 -16.38 19.00 -26.87
C PHE A 452 -16.45 18.49 -28.31
N ASP A 453 -16.76 17.22 -28.47
CA ASP A 453 -17.06 16.60 -29.75
C ASP A 453 -18.55 16.25 -29.82
N GLU A 454 -19.15 16.40 -31.00
CA GLU A 454 -20.55 16.04 -31.26
C GLU A 454 -21.60 16.70 -30.32
N VAL A 455 -21.26 17.80 -29.67
CA VAL A 455 -22.18 18.49 -28.74
C VAL A 455 -23.43 19.01 -29.44
N ASP A 456 -23.34 19.25 -30.71
CA ASP A 456 -24.39 19.76 -31.61
C ASP A 456 -25.11 18.63 -32.38
N ALA A 457 -24.79 17.37 -32.15
CA ALA A 457 -25.44 16.24 -32.78
C ALA A 457 -26.94 16.16 -32.42
N GLY A 458 -27.81 16.17 -33.42
CA GLY A 458 -29.24 16.08 -33.23
C GLY A 458 -29.96 17.33 -32.72
N VAL A 459 -29.28 18.49 -32.71
CA VAL A 459 -29.88 19.79 -32.34
C VAL A 459 -29.77 20.78 -33.48
N GLY A 460 -30.57 21.83 -33.44
CA GLY A 460 -30.56 22.93 -34.43
C GLY A 460 -31.31 24.16 -33.91
N GLY A 461 -31.34 25.21 -34.70
CA GLY A 461 -32.05 26.45 -34.37
C GLY A 461 -31.64 27.07 -33.03
N ALA A 462 -32.61 27.40 -32.19
CA ALA A 462 -32.39 28.07 -30.91
C ALA A 462 -31.56 27.24 -29.90
N VAL A 463 -31.67 25.90 -29.96
CA VAL A 463 -30.86 25.01 -29.06
C VAL A 463 -29.38 25.10 -29.42
N ALA A 464 -29.05 25.09 -30.72
CA ALA A 464 -27.66 25.22 -31.18
C ALA A 464 -27.06 26.58 -30.79
N GLU A 465 -27.84 27.66 -30.86
CA GLU A 465 -27.40 28.96 -30.36
C GLU A 465 -27.15 28.96 -28.85
N THR A 466 -28.03 28.31 -28.07
CA THR A 466 -27.85 28.18 -26.62
C THR A 466 -26.56 27.39 -26.29
N VAL A 467 -26.30 26.28 -27.03
CA VAL A 467 -25.05 25.51 -26.91
C VAL A 467 -23.83 26.42 -27.14
N GLY A 468 -23.84 27.18 -28.24
CA GLY A 468 -22.74 28.09 -28.58
C GLY A 468 -22.50 29.16 -27.50
N ARG A 469 -23.56 29.78 -26.98
CA ARG A 469 -23.47 30.81 -25.92
C ARG A 469 -22.93 30.20 -24.60
N LEU A 470 -23.37 29.03 -24.21
CA LEU A 470 -22.87 28.35 -23.00
C LEU A 470 -21.39 28.01 -23.13
N MET A 471 -20.92 27.59 -24.32
CA MET A 471 -19.52 27.36 -24.59
C MET A 471 -18.70 28.66 -24.54
N GLN A 472 -19.23 29.73 -25.07
CA GLN A 472 -18.61 31.04 -24.98
C GLN A 472 -18.52 31.53 -23.53
N LEU A 473 -19.57 31.36 -22.73
CA LEU A 473 -19.56 31.68 -21.32
C LEU A 473 -18.50 30.88 -20.58
N LEU A 474 -18.46 29.56 -20.84
CA LEU A 474 -17.45 28.67 -20.27
C LEU A 474 -16.02 29.04 -20.69
N GLY A 475 -15.88 29.59 -21.92
CA GLY A 475 -14.63 30.08 -22.46
C GLY A 475 -14.06 31.31 -21.74
N GLN A 476 -14.87 32.03 -20.95
CA GLN A 476 -14.38 33.17 -20.15
C GLN A 476 -13.48 32.73 -19.00
N ASP A 477 -13.78 31.57 -18.43
CA ASP A 477 -13.04 31.03 -17.27
C ASP A 477 -12.03 29.92 -17.65
N ARG A 478 -12.26 29.27 -18.82
CA ARG A 478 -11.47 28.12 -19.28
C ARG A 478 -11.20 28.17 -20.77
N GLN A 479 -10.24 27.40 -21.24
CA GLN A 479 -10.09 27.17 -22.68
C GLN A 479 -11.09 26.10 -23.13
N VAL A 480 -11.91 26.42 -24.11
CA VAL A 480 -12.92 25.55 -24.72
C VAL A 480 -12.59 25.32 -26.18
N LEU A 481 -12.52 24.05 -26.58
CA LEU A 481 -12.38 23.65 -27.98
C LEU A 481 -13.61 22.81 -28.37
N ALA A 482 -14.33 23.18 -29.40
CA ALA A 482 -15.47 22.40 -29.88
C ALA A 482 -15.35 22.07 -31.36
N VAL A 483 -15.69 20.82 -31.69
CA VAL A 483 -15.91 20.39 -33.07
C VAL A 483 -17.39 20.55 -33.40
N THR A 484 -17.71 21.33 -34.42
CA THR A 484 -19.12 21.57 -34.79
C THR A 484 -19.33 21.56 -36.31
N HIS A 485 -20.55 21.21 -36.67
CA HIS A 485 -21.05 21.36 -38.04
C HIS A 485 -22.16 22.43 -38.15
N LEU A 486 -22.54 23.04 -37.01
CA LEU A 486 -23.59 24.05 -36.96
C LEU A 486 -23.07 25.48 -36.97
N PRO A 487 -23.54 26.31 -37.89
CA PRO A 487 -23.13 27.73 -38.00
C PRO A 487 -23.49 28.52 -36.73
N GLN A 488 -24.57 28.18 -36.05
CA GLN A 488 -25.01 28.84 -34.81
C GLN A 488 -23.98 28.68 -33.68
N VAL A 489 -23.37 27.52 -33.55
CA VAL A 489 -22.31 27.25 -32.56
C VAL A 489 -21.03 27.98 -33.01
N ALA A 490 -20.66 27.85 -34.29
CA ALA A 490 -19.46 28.46 -34.84
C ALA A 490 -19.46 30.01 -34.74
N ALA A 491 -20.62 30.62 -34.86
CA ALA A 491 -20.76 32.08 -34.74
C ALA A 491 -20.47 32.61 -33.32
N CYS A 492 -20.69 31.80 -32.27
CA CYS A 492 -20.45 32.18 -30.88
C CYS A 492 -18.98 32.06 -30.45
N ALA A 493 -18.10 31.44 -31.25
CA ALA A 493 -16.72 31.24 -30.89
C ALA A 493 -15.88 32.52 -30.94
N ASP A 494 -14.90 32.62 -30.06
CA ASP A 494 -13.90 33.69 -30.08
C ASP A 494 -12.87 33.44 -31.18
N HIS A 495 -12.51 32.19 -31.43
CA HIS A 495 -11.56 31.76 -32.44
C HIS A 495 -12.17 30.70 -33.36
N HIS A 496 -11.91 30.79 -34.64
CA HIS A 496 -12.48 29.87 -35.64
C HIS A 496 -11.37 29.23 -36.48
N LEU A 497 -11.30 27.91 -36.44
CA LEU A 497 -10.35 27.06 -37.15
C LEU A 497 -11.09 26.26 -38.22
N VAL A 498 -10.58 26.25 -39.46
CA VAL A 498 -11.20 25.49 -40.56
C VAL A 498 -10.27 24.38 -41.00
N VAL A 499 -10.80 23.16 -40.97
CA VAL A 499 -10.14 21.96 -41.51
C VAL A 499 -10.48 21.87 -42.99
N ALA A 500 -9.47 21.96 -43.85
CA ALA A 500 -9.60 21.84 -45.29
C ALA A 500 -8.83 20.61 -45.81
N LYS A 501 -9.41 19.90 -46.78
CA LYS A 501 -8.72 18.87 -47.56
C LYS A 501 -8.14 19.44 -48.82
N GLN A 502 -6.89 19.15 -49.13
CA GLN A 502 -6.25 19.47 -50.39
C GLN A 502 -5.71 18.20 -51.03
N LEU A 503 -6.03 17.99 -52.30
CA LEU A 503 -5.44 16.92 -53.09
C LEU A 503 -4.11 17.40 -53.67
N GLN A 504 -3.00 16.89 -53.18
CA GLN A 504 -1.67 17.22 -53.65
C GLN A 504 -0.96 15.95 -54.12
N ALA A 505 -0.60 15.91 -55.40
CA ALA A 505 0.11 14.79 -56.04
C ALA A 505 -0.58 13.41 -55.83
N GLY A 506 -1.93 13.36 -55.85
CA GLY A 506 -2.70 12.14 -55.66
C GLY A 506 -2.88 11.68 -54.22
N THR A 507 -2.37 12.43 -53.24
CA THR A 507 -2.53 12.16 -51.81
C THR A 507 -3.41 13.25 -51.19
N THR A 508 -4.37 12.82 -50.34
CA THR A 508 -5.19 13.78 -49.58
C THR A 508 -4.42 14.29 -48.36
N LEU A 509 -4.20 15.59 -48.29
CA LEU A 509 -3.59 16.24 -47.12
C LEU A 509 -4.65 17.11 -46.44
N SER A 510 -4.70 17.04 -45.11
CA SER A 510 -5.53 17.94 -44.30
C SER A 510 -4.68 19.06 -43.73
N SER A 511 -5.20 20.30 -43.82
CA SER A 511 -4.67 21.49 -43.19
C SER A 511 -5.68 22.10 -42.24
N VAL A 512 -5.22 22.78 -41.20
CA VAL A 512 -6.08 23.54 -40.28
C VAL A 512 -5.62 24.99 -40.30
N ASN A 513 -6.52 25.89 -40.64
CA ASN A 513 -6.21 27.31 -40.80
C ASN A 513 -7.13 28.17 -39.91
N PRO A 514 -6.60 29.14 -39.16
CA PRO A 514 -7.42 30.11 -38.48
C PRO A 514 -8.08 31.04 -39.50
N VAL A 515 -9.36 31.32 -39.31
CA VAL A 515 -10.12 32.24 -40.16
C VAL A 515 -10.68 33.40 -39.36
N GLN A 516 -10.56 34.61 -39.91
CA GLN A 516 -11.02 35.85 -39.29
C GLN A 516 -11.68 36.76 -40.33
N GLY A 517 -12.43 37.78 -39.87
CA GLY A 517 -13.07 38.77 -40.73
C GLY A 517 -13.92 38.13 -41.84
N GLU A 518 -13.72 38.55 -43.09
CA GLU A 518 -14.48 38.05 -44.23
C GLU A 518 -14.26 36.56 -44.53
N GLN A 519 -13.11 36.00 -44.19
CA GLN A 519 -12.89 34.54 -44.31
C GLN A 519 -13.81 33.75 -43.36
N ARG A 520 -13.98 34.25 -42.13
CA ARG A 520 -14.91 33.67 -41.17
C ARG A 520 -16.36 33.81 -41.63
N VAL A 521 -16.74 34.97 -42.19
CA VAL A 521 -18.06 35.16 -42.80
C VAL A 521 -18.30 34.15 -43.92
N GLY A 522 -17.30 33.94 -44.78
CA GLY A 522 -17.36 32.97 -45.88
C GLY A 522 -17.58 31.54 -45.37
N GLU A 523 -16.85 31.11 -44.32
CA GLU A 523 -17.00 29.78 -43.75
C GLU A 523 -18.37 29.57 -43.08
N VAL A 524 -18.84 30.54 -42.30
CA VAL A 524 -20.19 30.45 -41.67
C VAL A 524 -21.27 30.45 -42.75
N ALA A 525 -21.10 31.24 -43.84
CA ALA A 525 -22.01 31.21 -44.99
C ALA A 525 -21.98 29.84 -45.70
N ARG A 526 -20.81 29.24 -45.89
CA ARG A 526 -20.67 27.86 -46.42
C ARG A 526 -21.42 26.84 -45.58
N MET A 527 -21.33 26.95 -44.26
CA MET A 527 -22.04 26.09 -43.31
C MET A 527 -23.58 26.27 -43.39
N LEU A 528 -24.06 27.46 -43.71
CA LEU A 528 -25.49 27.78 -43.89
C LEU A 528 -26.06 27.29 -45.20
N GLY A 529 -25.36 27.52 -46.31
CA GLY A 529 -25.91 27.35 -47.67
C GLY A 529 -25.17 26.35 -48.56
N GLY A 530 -24.16 25.67 -48.08
CA GLY A 530 -23.30 24.77 -48.86
C GLY A 530 -22.34 25.55 -49.77
N GLU A 531 -21.92 24.96 -50.88
CA GLU A 531 -20.89 25.53 -51.80
C GLU A 531 -21.34 26.78 -52.55
N ARG A 532 -22.63 27.01 -52.73
CA ARG A 532 -23.16 28.18 -53.44
C ARG A 532 -23.45 29.30 -52.46
N LEU A 533 -22.53 30.24 -52.38
CA LEU A 533 -22.66 31.45 -51.57
C LEU A 533 -23.52 32.50 -52.28
N SER A 534 -24.72 32.78 -51.79
CA SER A 534 -25.55 33.88 -52.22
C SER A 534 -25.32 35.12 -51.34
N ASP A 535 -25.62 36.31 -51.85
CA ASP A 535 -25.54 37.53 -51.08
C ASP A 535 -26.39 37.50 -49.81
N THR A 536 -27.53 36.83 -49.87
CA THR A 536 -28.44 36.60 -48.73
C THR A 536 -27.80 35.70 -47.66
N THR A 537 -27.08 34.65 -48.06
CA THR A 537 -26.37 33.76 -47.15
C THR A 537 -25.22 34.47 -46.47
N LEU A 538 -24.46 35.30 -47.21
CA LEU A 538 -23.39 36.12 -46.67
C LEU A 538 -23.93 37.18 -45.70
N ALA A 539 -25.07 37.84 -46.02
CA ALA A 539 -25.70 38.80 -45.12
C ALA A 539 -26.14 38.15 -43.81
N HIS A 540 -26.76 36.97 -43.88
CA HIS A 540 -27.15 36.21 -42.69
C HIS A 540 -25.94 35.75 -41.85
N ALA A 541 -24.86 35.28 -42.49
CA ALA A 541 -23.63 34.95 -41.80
C ALA A 541 -23.01 36.16 -41.05
N ARG A 542 -23.04 37.35 -41.68
CA ARG A 542 -22.60 38.61 -41.04
C ARG A 542 -23.49 38.96 -39.84
N GLU A 543 -24.81 38.82 -39.96
CA GLU A 543 -25.75 39.05 -38.86
C GLU A 543 -25.46 38.13 -37.67
N MET A 544 -25.23 36.84 -37.93
CA MET A 544 -24.91 35.84 -36.88
C MET A 544 -23.58 36.15 -36.16
N LEU A 545 -22.61 36.74 -36.85
CA LEU A 545 -21.28 37.09 -36.32
C LEU A 545 -21.25 38.46 -35.62
N GLN A 546 -22.33 39.27 -35.72
CA GLN A 546 -22.39 40.55 -35.01
C GLN A 546 -22.53 40.30 -33.49
N PRO A 547 -21.77 41.00 -32.64
CA PRO A 547 -21.97 40.96 -31.20
C PRO A 547 -23.42 41.39 -30.90
N ARG A 548 -24.21 40.50 -30.34
CA ARG A 548 -25.50 40.88 -29.80
C ARG A 548 -25.26 41.53 -28.43
N ALA A 549 -25.71 42.80 -28.32
CA ALA A 549 -25.61 43.59 -27.10
C ALA A 549 -26.30 42.96 -25.89
#